data_0f3a8fa451cf555a8562da28ed177450
#
_entry.id   0f3a8fa451cf555a8562da28ed177450
#
_cell.length_a   1.000
_cell.length_b   1.000
_cell.length_c   1.000
_cell.angle_alpha   90.00
_cell.angle_beta   90.00
_cell.angle_gamma   90.00
#
_symmetry.space_group_name_H-M   'P 1'
#
loop_
_entity.id
_entity.type
_entity.pdbx_description
1 polymer ?
#
loop_
_entity_poly.entity_id
_entity_poly.type
_entity_poly.pdbx_seq_one_letter_code
_entity_poly.pdbx_strand_id
1 'polypeptide(L)'
;MSNVFSNRWFVLVVTGVALVLSLTTWYSATAVIPELTELMSLSLSQAAWFTNSVQLGFVISAIIVSLLSLLDIYKSSTIMAISACVAGIANAFLILEPGVTLSLLSRFITGMALAGIYPTVIKFIATWFKKGRGFAMGIMLSALTLGSALPHLIRAFGVQFDWKLVIVMSSLACLIA
;
A
#
# COMPACT_ATOMS: atom_id res chain seq x y z
N MET A 1 -27.69 -21.46 9.09
CA MET A 1 -26.33 -20.94 9.07
C MET A 1 -26.36 -19.58 8.43
N SER A 2 -26.31 -18.50 9.20
CA SER A 2 -26.21 -17.15 8.65
C SER A 2 -24.91 -17.06 7.84
N ASN A 3 -24.99 -16.70 6.57
CA ASN A 3 -23.84 -16.55 5.71
C ASN A 3 -22.87 -15.55 6.37
N VAL A 4 -21.73 -16.02 6.85
CA VAL A 4 -20.68 -15.21 7.50
C VAL A 4 -20.31 -14.01 6.60
N PHE A 5 -20.35 -14.21 5.28
CA PHE A 5 -20.11 -13.19 4.27
C PHE A 5 -21.20 -12.10 4.16
N SER A 6 -22.36 -12.27 4.80
CA SER A 6 -23.40 -11.25 4.88
C SER A 6 -23.29 -10.35 6.12
N ASN A 7 -22.31 -10.64 6.99
CA ASN A 7 -22.06 -9.85 8.20
C ASN A 7 -21.15 -8.66 7.91
N ARG A 8 -21.71 -7.45 8.01
CA ARG A 8 -20.96 -6.19 7.77
C ARG A 8 -19.69 -6.06 8.63
N TRP A 9 -19.67 -6.62 9.83
CA TRP A 9 -18.51 -6.58 10.72
C TRP A 9 -17.38 -7.50 10.22
N PHE A 10 -17.73 -8.68 9.70
CA PHE A 10 -16.78 -9.57 9.06
C PHE A 10 -16.15 -8.91 7.84
N VAL A 11 -16.97 -8.30 6.98
CA VAL A 11 -16.48 -7.54 5.81
C VAL A 11 -15.55 -6.41 6.23
N LEU A 12 -15.88 -5.66 7.30
CA LEU A 12 -15.06 -4.59 7.83
C LEU A 12 -13.67 -5.11 8.26
N VAL A 13 -13.63 -6.21 9.01
CA VAL A 13 -12.38 -6.79 9.50
C VAL A 13 -11.52 -7.30 8.35
N VAL A 14 -12.10 -8.10 7.45
CA VAL A 14 -11.35 -8.65 6.30
C VAL A 14 -10.81 -7.54 5.41
N THR A 15 -11.63 -6.56 5.08
CA THR A 15 -11.20 -5.42 4.25
C THR A 15 -10.16 -4.56 4.97
N GLY A 16 -10.28 -4.40 6.30
CA GLY A 16 -9.29 -3.70 7.12
C GLY A 16 -7.95 -4.42 7.12
N VAL A 17 -7.94 -5.74 7.29
CA VAL A 17 -6.72 -6.56 7.21
C VAL A 17 -6.08 -6.47 5.82
N ALA A 18 -6.87 -6.60 4.75
CA ALA A 18 -6.38 -6.45 3.39
C ALA A 18 -5.75 -5.06 3.17
N LEU A 19 -6.38 -4.01 3.69
CA LEU A 19 -5.85 -2.65 3.61
C LEU A 19 -4.52 -2.51 4.37
N VAL A 20 -4.43 -3.04 5.59
CA VAL A 20 -3.17 -3.06 6.37
C VAL A 20 -2.06 -3.72 5.57
N LEU A 21 -2.32 -4.92 5.03
CA LEU A 21 -1.34 -5.68 4.26
C LEU A 21 -0.89 -4.94 3.00
N SER A 22 -1.83 -4.37 2.24
CA SER A 22 -1.50 -3.63 1.01
C SER A 22 -0.64 -2.41 1.28
N LEU A 23 -0.93 -1.67 2.36
CA LEU A 23 -0.24 -0.42 2.68
C LEU A 23 1.15 -0.60 3.31
N THR A 24 1.56 -1.82 3.64
CA THR A 24 2.95 -2.10 4.02
C THR A 24 3.94 -1.67 2.94
N THR A 25 3.57 -1.71 1.66
CA THR A 25 4.43 -1.28 0.56
C THR A 25 4.68 0.23 0.53
N TRP A 26 3.83 1.05 1.18
CA TRP A 26 3.96 2.51 1.18
C TRP A 26 5.30 2.98 1.75
N TYR A 27 5.65 2.50 2.95
CA TYR A 27 6.88 2.89 3.65
C TYR A 27 7.94 1.79 3.70
N SER A 28 7.79 0.70 2.94
CA SER A 28 8.74 -0.41 2.94
C SER A 28 10.17 0.04 2.61
N ALA A 29 10.36 0.82 1.53
CA ALA A 29 11.66 1.35 1.17
C ALA A 29 12.15 2.43 2.14
N THR A 30 11.22 3.24 2.70
CA THR A 30 11.58 4.26 3.70
C THR A 30 12.14 3.64 4.98
N ALA A 31 11.62 2.48 5.38
CA ALA A 31 12.10 1.76 6.55
C ALA A 31 13.53 1.25 6.38
N VAL A 32 14.00 1.07 5.15
CA VAL A 32 15.34 0.56 4.80
C VAL A 32 16.20 1.61 4.08
N ILE A 33 15.87 2.88 4.21
CA ILE A 33 16.62 4.00 3.60
C ILE A 33 18.10 4.00 3.97
N PRO A 34 18.51 3.74 5.24
CA PRO A 34 19.93 3.71 5.57
C PRO A 34 20.71 2.73 4.71
N GLU A 35 20.22 1.50 4.53
CA GLU A 35 20.88 0.47 3.74
C GLU A 35 20.88 0.81 2.24
N LEU A 36 19.74 1.33 1.73
CA LEU A 36 19.68 1.78 0.33
C LEU A 36 20.63 2.95 0.08
N THR A 37 20.81 3.83 1.06
CA THR A 37 21.74 4.95 0.96
C THR A 37 23.18 4.46 0.88
N GLU A 38 23.55 3.50 1.71
CA GLU A 38 24.89 2.90 1.68
C GLU A 38 25.14 2.12 0.39
N LEU A 39 24.16 1.28 -0.02
CA LEU A 39 24.25 0.44 -1.21
C LEU A 39 24.34 1.25 -2.52
N MET A 40 23.53 2.30 -2.65
CA MET A 40 23.40 3.08 -3.89
C MET A 40 24.12 4.44 -3.82
N SER A 41 24.84 4.73 -2.71
CA SER A 41 25.50 6.03 -2.46
C SER A 41 24.54 7.22 -2.65
N LEU A 42 23.33 7.12 -2.04
CA LEU A 42 22.28 8.12 -2.22
C LEU A 42 22.66 9.45 -1.56
N SER A 43 22.44 10.54 -2.27
CA SER A 43 22.38 11.86 -1.65
C SER A 43 21.13 12.01 -0.75
N LEU A 44 21.15 12.96 0.21
CA LEU A 44 20.00 13.25 1.06
C LEU A 44 18.72 13.53 0.26
N SER A 45 18.84 14.23 -0.85
CA SER A 45 17.72 14.51 -1.74
C SER A 45 17.17 13.23 -2.38
N GLN A 46 18.05 12.36 -2.90
CA GLN A 46 17.63 11.09 -3.49
C GLN A 46 16.94 10.18 -2.48
N ALA A 47 17.47 10.08 -1.25
CA ALA A 47 16.86 9.32 -0.17
C ALA A 47 15.44 9.81 0.14
N ALA A 48 15.22 11.14 0.22
CA ALA A 48 13.90 11.72 0.41
C ALA A 48 12.93 11.39 -0.74
N TRP A 49 13.43 11.31 -1.97
CA TRP A 49 12.61 10.97 -3.13
C TRP A 49 12.08 9.53 -3.13
N PHE A 50 12.69 8.59 -2.40
CA PHE A 50 12.12 7.24 -2.24
C PHE A 50 10.72 7.25 -1.59
N THR A 51 10.48 8.17 -0.66
CA THR A 51 9.16 8.38 -0.05
C THR A 51 8.28 9.29 -0.89
N ASN A 52 8.83 10.42 -1.38
CA ASN A 52 8.08 11.41 -2.13
C ASN A 52 7.54 10.86 -3.46
N SER A 53 8.28 9.96 -4.12
CA SER A 53 7.83 9.32 -5.37
C SER A 53 6.54 8.51 -5.17
N VAL A 54 6.43 7.76 -4.06
CA VAL A 54 5.17 7.04 -3.73
C VAL A 54 4.03 8.02 -3.54
N GLN A 55 4.27 9.09 -2.78
CA GLN A 55 3.23 10.09 -2.51
C GLN A 55 2.76 10.78 -3.79
N LEU A 56 3.69 11.19 -4.66
CA LEU A 56 3.38 11.80 -5.95
C LEU A 56 2.61 10.83 -6.87
N GLY A 57 3.07 9.59 -6.96
CA GLY A 57 2.37 8.55 -7.73
C GLY A 57 0.94 8.37 -7.24
N PHE A 58 0.75 8.28 -5.92
CA PHE A 58 -0.56 8.18 -5.30
C PHE A 58 -1.46 9.38 -5.64
N VAL A 59 -0.98 10.61 -5.47
CA VAL A 59 -1.76 11.83 -5.71
C VAL A 59 -2.17 11.93 -7.18
N ILE A 60 -1.22 11.74 -8.11
CA ILE A 60 -1.49 11.81 -9.55
C ILE A 60 -2.51 10.75 -9.96
N SER A 61 -2.33 9.51 -9.52
CA SER A 61 -3.25 8.42 -9.83
C SER A 61 -4.62 8.61 -9.18
N ALA A 62 -4.69 9.12 -7.96
CA ALA A 62 -5.96 9.42 -7.30
C ALA A 62 -6.77 10.48 -8.07
N ILE A 63 -6.11 11.51 -8.62
CA ILE A 63 -6.73 12.50 -9.47
C ILE A 63 -7.26 11.84 -10.76
N ILE A 64 -6.43 11.04 -11.44
CA ILE A 64 -6.82 10.34 -12.67
C ILE A 64 -8.00 9.41 -12.42
N VAL A 65 -7.94 8.57 -11.38
CA VAL A 65 -9.00 7.63 -11.00
C VAL A 65 -10.31 8.37 -10.71
N SER A 66 -10.23 9.52 -10.05
CA SER A 66 -11.39 10.36 -9.74
C SER A 66 -11.97 11.02 -10.99
N LEU A 67 -11.15 11.65 -11.83
CA LEU A 67 -11.61 12.33 -13.05
C LEU A 67 -12.24 11.37 -14.06
N LEU A 68 -11.69 10.16 -14.17
CA LEU A 68 -12.21 9.13 -15.07
C LEU A 68 -13.33 8.29 -14.44
N SER A 69 -13.71 8.59 -13.20
CA SER A 69 -14.75 7.84 -12.46
C SER A 69 -14.54 6.31 -12.47
N LEU A 70 -13.28 5.85 -12.47
CA LEU A 70 -12.95 4.43 -12.64
C LEU A 70 -13.59 3.55 -11.55
N LEU A 71 -13.72 4.09 -10.33
CA LEU A 71 -14.37 3.39 -9.23
C LEU A 71 -15.89 3.19 -9.41
N ASP A 72 -16.51 3.92 -10.33
CA ASP A 72 -17.93 3.77 -10.65
C ASP A 72 -18.17 2.81 -11.82
N ILE A 73 -17.17 2.67 -12.70
CA ILE A 73 -17.22 1.85 -13.91
C ILE A 73 -16.86 0.40 -13.60
N TYR A 74 -15.81 0.19 -12.81
CA TYR A 74 -15.27 -1.15 -12.57
C TYR A 74 -15.62 -1.68 -11.17
N LYS A 75 -15.67 -3.01 -11.04
CA LYS A 75 -15.91 -3.67 -9.75
C LYS A 75 -14.77 -3.37 -8.77
N SER A 76 -15.09 -3.01 -7.53
CA SER A 76 -14.12 -2.71 -6.49
C SER A 76 -13.08 -3.83 -6.29
N SER A 77 -13.53 -5.11 -6.31
CA SER A 77 -12.63 -6.25 -6.17
C SER A 77 -11.60 -6.35 -7.29
N THR A 78 -12.00 -6.07 -8.54
CA THR A 78 -11.09 -6.10 -9.69
C THR A 78 -10.05 -4.98 -9.59
N ILE A 79 -10.48 -3.76 -9.24
CA ILE A 79 -9.54 -2.64 -9.06
C ILE A 79 -8.54 -2.96 -7.94
N MET A 80 -9.03 -3.44 -6.79
CA MET A 80 -8.16 -3.78 -5.65
C MET A 80 -7.15 -4.88 -6.02
N ALA A 81 -7.59 -5.96 -6.66
CA ALA A 81 -6.72 -7.07 -7.04
C ALA A 81 -5.62 -6.64 -8.03
N ILE A 82 -5.98 -5.92 -9.09
CA ILE A 82 -5.00 -5.41 -10.07
C ILE A 82 -4.03 -4.45 -9.38
N SER A 83 -4.55 -3.54 -8.56
CA SER A 83 -3.74 -2.56 -7.85
C SER A 83 -2.79 -3.21 -6.85
N ALA A 84 -3.24 -4.22 -6.10
CA ALA A 84 -2.39 -4.97 -5.18
C ALA A 84 -1.28 -5.75 -5.92
N CYS A 85 -1.62 -6.40 -7.04
CA CYS A 85 -0.62 -7.06 -7.89
C CYS A 85 0.44 -6.07 -8.40
N VAL A 86 0.00 -4.94 -8.97
CA VAL A 86 0.93 -3.93 -9.49
C VAL A 86 1.78 -3.33 -8.37
N ALA A 87 1.18 -2.99 -7.22
CA ALA A 87 1.92 -2.44 -6.08
C ALA A 87 2.95 -3.42 -5.52
N GLY A 88 2.57 -4.68 -5.34
CA GLY A 88 3.45 -5.73 -4.81
C GLY A 88 4.63 -6.01 -5.75
N ILE A 89 4.37 -6.16 -7.06
CA ILE A 89 5.41 -6.41 -8.06
C ILE A 89 6.35 -5.19 -8.19
N ALA A 90 5.80 -3.98 -8.29
CA ALA A 90 6.60 -2.77 -8.37
C ALA A 90 7.47 -2.59 -7.13
N ASN A 91 6.93 -2.85 -5.93
CA ASN A 91 7.71 -2.78 -4.69
C ASN A 91 8.84 -3.83 -4.67
N ALA A 92 8.54 -5.08 -5.07
CA ALA A 92 9.52 -6.16 -5.13
C ALA A 92 10.67 -5.88 -6.10
N PHE A 93 10.46 -5.06 -7.13
CA PHE A 93 11.47 -4.70 -8.11
C PHE A 93 12.72 -4.04 -7.49
N LEU A 94 12.59 -3.42 -6.33
CA LEU A 94 13.74 -2.87 -5.58
C LEU A 94 14.80 -3.90 -5.21
N ILE A 95 14.41 -5.18 -5.07
CA ILE A 95 15.32 -6.28 -4.70
C ILE A 95 16.39 -6.52 -5.76
N LEU A 96 16.07 -6.17 -7.01
CA LEU A 96 16.99 -6.31 -8.15
C LEU A 96 18.07 -5.23 -8.18
N GLU A 97 18.03 -4.26 -7.26
CA GLU A 97 19.02 -3.17 -7.20
C GLU A 97 19.18 -2.41 -8.52
N PRO A 98 18.07 -1.98 -9.17
CA PRO A 98 18.11 -1.50 -10.56
C PRO A 98 18.74 -0.11 -10.72
N GLY A 99 19.33 0.43 -9.67
CA GLY A 99 19.86 1.79 -9.61
C GLY A 99 18.79 2.81 -9.22
N VAL A 100 19.24 4.04 -8.92
CA VAL A 100 18.41 5.09 -8.30
C VAL A 100 17.18 5.43 -9.14
N THR A 101 17.38 5.70 -10.43
CA THR A 101 16.29 6.16 -11.31
C THR A 101 15.17 5.14 -11.43
N LEU A 102 15.51 3.87 -11.69
CA LEU A 102 14.51 2.81 -11.83
C LEU A 102 13.84 2.48 -10.47
N SER A 103 14.59 2.59 -9.38
CA SER A 103 14.03 2.47 -8.03
C SER A 103 12.99 3.55 -7.74
N LEU A 104 13.28 4.81 -8.05
CA LEU A 104 12.32 5.91 -7.89
C LEU A 104 11.09 5.74 -8.78
N LEU A 105 11.27 5.27 -10.02
CA LEU A 105 10.16 4.95 -10.92
C LEU A 105 9.29 3.82 -10.36
N SER A 106 9.90 2.77 -9.82
CA SER A 106 9.15 1.67 -9.19
C SER A 106 8.36 2.14 -7.96
N ARG A 107 8.94 3.04 -7.16
CA ARG A 107 8.25 3.68 -6.03
C ARG A 107 7.06 4.53 -6.49
N PHE A 108 7.22 5.28 -7.57
CA PHE A 108 6.15 6.06 -8.18
C PHE A 108 5.00 5.14 -8.65
N ILE A 109 5.31 4.04 -9.36
CA ILE A 109 4.32 3.04 -9.80
C ILE A 109 3.62 2.38 -8.59
N THR A 110 4.37 2.05 -7.54
CA THR A 110 3.79 1.55 -6.29
C THR A 110 2.74 2.52 -5.74
N GLY A 111 3.06 3.80 -5.68
CA GLY A 111 2.13 4.85 -5.25
C GLY A 111 0.89 4.95 -6.15
N MET A 112 1.09 4.94 -7.46
CA MET A 112 -0.03 4.94 -8.42
C MET A 112 -1.00 3.77 -8.18
N ALA A 113 -0.47 2.58 -7.96
CA ALA A 113 -1.27 1.40 -7.70
C ALA A 113 -2.03 1.51 -6.37
N LEU A 114 -1.40 2.00 -5.31
CA LEU A 114 -2.05 2.18 -4.00
C LEU A 114 -3.25 3.14 -4.04
N ALA A 115 -3.28 4.09 -4.99
CA ALA A 115 -4.43 4.94 -5.22
C ALA A 115 -5.67 4.19 -5.74
N GLY A 116 -5.48 3.00 -6.33
CA GLY A 116 -6.58 2.09 -6.68
C GLY A 116 -7.10 1.28 -5.49
N ILE A 117 -6.36 1.19 -4.37
CA ILE A 117 -6.74 0.38 -3.20
C ILE A 117 -7.52 1.22 -2.19
N TYR A 118 -6.90 2.25 -1.60
CA TYR A 118 -7.48 2.97 -0.47
C TYR A 118 -8.84 3.62 -0.78
N PRO A 119 -9.01 4.43 -1.84
CA PRO A 119 -10.31 5.02 -2.16
C PRO A 119 -11.38 3.97 -2.48
N THR A 120 -10.97 2.85 -3.12
CA THR A 120 -11.87 1.74 -3.43
C THR A 120 -12.38 1.06 -2.17
N VAL A 121 -11.51 0.81 -1.19
CA VAL A 121 -11.88 0.27 0.13
C VAL A 121 -12.87 1.19 0.83
N ILE A 122 -12.60 2.48 0.88
CA ILE A 122 -13.50 3.47 1.51
C ILE A 122 -14.88 3.47 0.85
N LYS A 123 -14.92 3.48 -0.49
CA LYS A 123 -16.16 3.39 -1.25
C LYS A 123 -16.90 2.08 -0.95
N PHE A 124 -16.20 0.95 -0.99
CA PHE A 124 -16.77 -0.38 -0.73
C PHE A 124 -17.38 -0.46 0.67
N ILE A 125 -16.66 -0.06 1.71
CA ILE A 125 -17.16 -0.06 3.12
C ILE A 125 -18.36 0.88 3.27
N ALA A 126 -18.38 2.02 2.58
CA ALA A 126 -19.51 2.94 2.62
C ALA A 126 -20.83 2.33 2.10
N THR A 127 -20.77 1.31 1.23
CA THR A 127 -21.97 0.57 0.78
C THR A 127 -22.53 -0.37 1.84
N TRP A 128 -21.67 -0.93 2.69
CA TRP A 128 -22.04 -1.85 3.77
C TRP A 128 -22.54 -1.15 5.04
N PHE A 129 -22.06 0.05 5.29
CA PHE A 129 -22.38 0.81 6.50
C PHE A 129 -23.25 2.03 6.19
N LYS A 130 -24.58 1.83 6.09
CA LYS A 130 -25.55 2.94 5.98
C LYS A 130 -25.70 3.73 7.28
N LYS A 131 -25.60 3.04 8.44
CA LYS A 131 -25.52 3.64 9.78
C LYS A 131 -24.15 3.36 10.38
N GLY A 132 -23.55 4.34 11.05
CA GLY A 132 -22.22 4.23 11.65
C GLY A 132 -21.07 4.34 10.64
N ARG A 133 -21.26 5.00 9.50
CA ARG A 133 -20.22 5.21 8.47
C ARG A 133 -18.94 5.81 9.03
N GLY A 134 -19.06 6.84 9.88
CA GLY A 134 -17.89 7.50 10.47
C GLY A 134 -17.01 6.53 11.26
N PHE A 135 -17.62 5.64 12.06
CA PHE A 135 -16.89 4.62 12.79
C PHE A 135 -16.18 3.62 11.85
N ALA A 136 -16.87 3.11 10.83
CA ALA A 136 -16.29 2.19 9.88
C ALA A 136 -15.13 2.84 9.08
N MET A 137 -15.30 4.09 8.66
CA MET A 137 -14.24 4.85 7.99
C MET A 137 -13.07 5.14 8.93
N GLY A 138 -13.31 5.40 10.22
CA GLY A 138 -12.27 5.56 11.23
C GLY A 138 -11.42 4.30 11.39
N ILE A 139 -12.05 3.10 11.38
CA ILE A 139 -11.33 1.83 11.38
C ILE A 139 -10.48 1.67 10.12
N MET A 140 -10.99 2.04 8.94
CA MET A 140 -10.20 1.97 7.69
C MET A 140 -9.01 2.95 7.72
N LEU A 141 -9.20 4.15 8.28
CA LEU A 141 -8.11 5.10 8.46
C LEU A 141 -7.06 4.59 9.46
N SER A 142 -7.49 3.94 10.54
CA SER A 142 -6.57 3.28 11.49
C SER A 142 -5.82 2.13 10.82
N ALA A 143 -6.48 1.34 9.97
CA ALA A 143 -5.85 0.27 9.19
C ALA A 143 -4.80 0.83 8.22
N LEU A 144 -5.07 1.96 7.57
CA LEU A 144 -4.08 2.67 6.73
C LEU A 144 -2.84 3.04 7.55
N THR A 145 -3.03 3.65 8.70
CA THR A 145 -1.92 4.08 9.58
C THR A 145 -1.11 2.87 10.07
N LEU A 146 -1.78 1.80 10.51
CA LEU A 146 -1.12 0.57 10.94
C LEU A 146 -0.31 -0.07 9.80
N GLY A 147 -0.90 -0.19 8.61
CA GLY A 147 -0.22 -0.77 7.45
C GLY A 147 1.04 0.00 7.08
N SER A 148 0.97 1.33 7.11
CA SER A 148 2.12 2.17 6.82
C SER A 148 3.21 2.12 7.91
N ALA A 149 2.87 1.79 9.16
CA ALA A 149 3.82 1.64 10.25
C ALA A 149 4.51 0.26 10.29
N LEU A 150 3.88 -0.79 9.75
CA LEU A 150 4.38 -2.17 9.84
C LEU A 150 5.81 -2.36 9.33
N PRO A 151 6.28 -1.79 8.21
CA PRO A 151 7.65 -1.95 7.75
C PRO A 151 8.68 -1.46 8.78
N HIS A 152 8.37 -0.36 9.48
CA HIS A 152 9.23 0.16 10.54
C HIS A 152 9.25 -0.77 11.77
N LEU A 153 8.12 -1.39 12.10
CA LEU A 153 8.07 -2.39 13.17
C LEU A 153 8.86 -3.66 12.79
N ILE A 154 8.69 -4.18 11.57
CA ILE A 154 9.45 -5.33 11.06
C ILE A 154 10.95 -5.05 11.21
N ARG A 155 11.38 -3.84 10.82
CA ARG A 155 12.77 -3.44 10.96
C ARG A 155 13.22 -3.32 12.43
N ALA A 156 12.41 -2.72 13.29
CA ALA A 156 12.76 -2.52 14.71
C ALA A 156 12.96 -3.84 15.47
N PHE A 157 12.17 -4.86 15.17
CA PHE A 157 12.30 -6.19 15.76
C PHE A 157 13.36 -7.07 15.09
N GLY A 158 13.73 -6.73 13.86
CA GLY A 158 14.66 -7.49 13.04
C GLY A 158 15.98 -6.79 12.80
N VAL A 159 16.63 -6.27 13.85
CA VAL A 159 17.90 -5.51 13.78
C VAL A 159 19.04 -6.21 13.01
N GLN A 160 18.88 -7.50 12.69
CA GLN A 160 19.83 -8.30 11.88
C GLN A 160 19.23 -8.77 10.54
N PHE A 161 18.01 -8.34 10.19
CA PHE A 161 17.41 -8.77 8.93
C PHE A 161 17.94 -7.97 7.75
N ASP A 162 18.26 -8.69 6.67
CA ASP A 162 18.55 -8.10 5.39
C ASP A 162 17.39 -7.16 4.97
N TRP A 163 17.73 -5.96 4.51
CA TRP A 163 16.77 -4.99 4.00
C TRP A 163 15.84 -5.58 2.93
N LYS A 164 16.33 -6.55 2.14
CA LYS A 164 15.55 -7.28 1.14
C LYS A 164 14.36 -8.01 1.76
N LEU A 165 14.51 -8.53 2.98
CA LEU A 165 13.41 -9.21 3.67
C LEU A 165 12.24 -8.27 3.95
N VAL A 166 12.49 -7.02 4.34
CA VAL A 166 11.44 -6.01 4.56
C VAL A 166 10.66 -5.76 3.28
N ILE A 167 11.36 -5.63 2.15
CA ILE A 167 10.75 -5.42 0.83
C ILE A 167 9.95 -6.67 0.40
N VAL A 168 10.53 -7.87 0.54
CA VAL A 168 9.85 -9.14 0.20
C VAL A 168 8.59 -9.32 1.03
N MET A 169 8.68 -9.17 2.36
CA MET A 169 7.53 -9.36 3.25
C MET A 169 6.40 -8.35 2.94
N SER A 170 6.76 -7.08 2.72
CA SER A 170 5.79 -6.06 2.36
C SER A 170 5.13 -6.33 0.99
N SER A 171 5.91 -6.79 0.01
CA SER A 171 5.39 -7.14 -1.32
C SER A 171 4.47 -8.36 -1.27
N LEU A 172 4.86 -9.42 -0.55
CA LEU A 172 4.04 -10.61 -0.37
C LEU A 172 2.75 -10.29 0.41
N ALA A 173 2.84 -9.47 1.46
CA ALA A 173 1.68 -9.02 2.21
C ALA A 173 0.66 -8.30 1.29
N CYS A 174 1.16 -7.43 0.40
CA CYS A 174 0.33 -6.74 -0.58
C CYS A 174 -0.31 -7.69 -1.61
N LEU A 175 0.42 -8.72 -2.06
CA LEU A 175 -0.09 -9.70 -3.02
C LEU A 175 -1.14 -10.66 -2.42
N ILE A 176 -1.08 -10.89 -1.11
CA ILE A 176 -2.05 -11.75 -0.39
C ILE A 176 -3.33 -10.97 -0.03
N ALA A 177 -3.25 -9.64 0.02
CA ALA A 177 -4.35 -8.75 0.41
C ALA A 177 -5.52 -8.79 -0.58
#